data_09eae7b440b6eb224cf8804f7710e586
#
_entry.id   09eae7b440b6eb224cf8804f7710e586
#
_cell.length_a   1.000
_cell.length_b   1.000
_cell.length_c   1.000
_cell.angle_alpha   90.00
_cell.angle_beta   90.00
_cell.angle_gamma   90.00
#
_symmetry.space_group_name_H-M   'P 1'
#
loop_
_entity.id
_entity.type
_entity.pdbx_description
1 polymer ?
#
loop_
_entity_poly.entity_id
_entity_poly.type
_entity_poly.pdbx_seq_one_letter_code
_entity_poly.pdbx_strand_id
1 'polypeptide(L)'
;MSRSYNVIVVDGIIGAGKTTFIDKCLVPYLRAQGLIVAVVEEPVELWKESGALKQFYEDPSRRAYQFQTRAFHDRVKMVLERFRAYKDTADVFILERSIFTDVLFMEMLHESGTIDETEYRDYMDLWTMWSNLMPFTPDLFVYLRPPVEEAMKRLRHRNRDGEAGVSQAYQTDLLKKHDKFLGHSHTVIIKDGVEISVPVMCFTTSKNFITNERVSDKLCSRVHGHMTKAAC
;
A
#
# COMPACT_ATOMS: atom_id res chain seq x y z
N MET A 1 2.92 10.39 -25.98
CA MET A 1 1.85 11.21 -25.38
C MET A 1 2.12 11.27 -23.89
N SER A 2 2.10 12.46 -23.28
CA SER A 2 2.23 12.60 -21.82
C SER A 2 1.03 11.93 -21.14
N ARG A 3 1.26 11.21 -20.06
CA ARG A 3 0.23 10.59 -19.23
C ARG A 3 -0.67 11.67 -18.64
N SER A 4 -1.99 11.53 -18.79
CA SER A 4 -2.98 12.53 -18.36
C SER A 4 -3.47 12.36 -16.91
N TYR A 5 -2.93 11.40 -16.15
CA TYR A 5 -3.34 11.07 -14.78
C TYR A 5 -2.12 10.92 -13.87
N ASN A 6 -2.35 11.11 -12.56
CA ASN A 6 -1.37 10.80 -11.51
C ASN A 6 -1.67 9.47 -10.84
N VAL A 7 -0.64 8.79 -10.33
CA VAL A 7 -0.77 7.57 -9.52
C VAL A 7 -0.15 7.80 -8.14
N ILE A 8 -0.99 7.75 -7.12
CA ILE A 8 -0.62 7.94 -5.72
C ILE A 8 -0.79 6.63 -4.97
N VAL A 9 0.25 6.18 -4.31
CA VAL A 9 0.19 5.01 -3.43
C VAL A 9 0.13 5.47 -1.99
N VAL A 10 -0.89 5.03 -1.24
CA VAL A 10 -0.98 5.24 0.21
C VAL A 10 -0.54 3.97 0.92
N ASP A 11 0.54 4.06 1.68
CA ASP A 11 1.15 2.90 2.33
C ASP A 11 1.48 3.11 3.80
N GLY A 12 1.88 2.03 4.49
CA GLY A 12 2.20 1.99 5.91
C GLY A 12 1.83 0.64 6.53
N ILE A 13 2.23 0.41 7.76
CA ILE A 13 2.01 -0.86 8.49
C ILE A 13 0.51 -1.21 8.62
N ILE A 14 0.21 -2.42 9.10
CA ILE A 14 -1.18 -2.83 9.35
C ILE A 14 -1.73 -1.96 10.48
N GLY A 15 -2.94 -1.41 10.32
CA GLY A 15 -3.50 -0.46 11.30
C GLY A 15 -2.99 0.98 11.18
N ALA A 16 -2.22 1.34 10.13
CA ALA A 16 -1.76 2.70 9.90
C ALA A 16 -2.89 3.71 9.62
N GLY A 17 -4.07 3.23 9.22
CA GLY A 17 -5.22 4.07 8.90
C GLY A 17 -5.33 4.45 7.43
N LYS A 18 -4.72 3.66 6.53
CA LYS A 18 -4.71 3.89 5.09
C LYS A 18 -6.11 4.03 4.48
N THR A 19 -6.94 3.00 4.62
CA THR A 19 -8.34 3.00 4.12
C THR A 19 -9.09 4.22 4.63
N THR A 20 -8.97 4.52 5.92
CA THR A 20 -9.65 5.67 6.52
C THR A 20 -9.14 7.00 5.96
N PHE A 21 -7.83 7.15 5.75
CA PHE A 21 -7.26 8.35 5.14
C PHE A 21 -7.73 8.52 3.70
N ILE A 22 -7.75 7.44 2.93
CA ILE A 22 -8.23 7.44 1.55
C ILE A 22 -9.70 7.86 1.51
N ASP A 23 -10.58 7.14 2.22
CA ASP A 23 -12.03 7.27 2.08
C ASP A 23 -12.60 8.52 2.76
N LYS A 24 -12.02 8.91 3.91
CA LYS A 24 -12.59 10.00 4.73
C LYS A 24 -11.88 11.33 4.54
N CYS A 25 -10.66 11.33 4.00
CA CYS A 25 -9.90 12.56 3.85
C CYS A 25 -9.51 12.81 2.38
N LEU A 26 -8.67 11.96 1.78
CA LEU A 26 -8.01 12.26 0.52
C LEU A 26 -9.00 12.28 -0.67
N VAL A 27 -9.84 11.26 -0.81
CA VAL A 27 -10.82 11.17 -1.91
C VAL A 27 -11.85 12.31 -1.85
N PRO A 28 -12.51 12.58 -0.71
CA PRO A 28 -13.42 13.73 -0.61
C PRO A 28 -12.75 15.07 -0.93
N TYR A 29 -11.52 15.26 -0.42
CA TYR A 29 -10.75 16.48 -0.69
C TYR A 29 -10.46 16.67 -2.18
N LEU A 30 -9.93 15.65 -2.87
CA LEU A 30 -9.59 15.73 -4.29
C LEU A 30 -10.82 15.90 -5.17
N ARG A 31 -11.93 15.24 -4.85
CA ARG A 31 -13.21 15.43 -5.54
C ARG A 31 -13.77 16.82 -5.35
N ALA A 32 -13.58 17.44 -4.18
CA ALA A 32 -13.95 18.84 -3.95
C ALA A 32 -13.10 19.83 -4.76
N GLN A 33 -11.90 19.40 -5.22
CA GLN A 33 -11.09 20.16 -6.18
C GLN A 33 -11.49 19.92 -7.66
N GLY A 34 -12.56 19.16 -7.90
CA GLY A 34 -13.06 18.85 -9.24
C GLY A 34 -12.37 17.66 -9.93
N LEU A 35 -11.52 16.91 -9.24
CA LEU A 35 -10.78 15.78 -9.81
C LEU A 35 -11.62 14.50 -9.86
N ILE A 36 -11.49 13.75 -10.95
CA ILE A 36 -12.04 12.40 -11.10
C ILE A 36 -11.06 11.41 -10.48
N VAL A 37 -11.46 10.79 -9.36
CA VAL A 37 -10.62 9.92 -8.55
C VAL A 37 -11.02 8.46 -8.71
N ALA A 38 -10.11 7.63 -9.20
CA ALA A 38 -10.23 6.17 -9.22
C ALA A 38 -9.45 5.56 -8.05
N VAL A 39 -10.12 4.75 -7.22
CA VAL A 39 -9.51 4.10 -6.05
C VAL A 39 -9.31 2.62 -6.32
N VAL A 40 -8.14 2.09 -5.99
CA VAL A 40 -7.83 0.67 -5.92
C VAL A 40 -7.66 0.31 -4.45
N GLU A 41 -8.67 -0.34 -3.90
CA GLU A 41 -8.70 -0.77 -2.51
C GLU A 41 -7.83 -2.03 -2.29
N GLU A 42 -7.37 -2.26 -1.06
CA GLU A 42 -6.76 -3.53 -0.69
C GLU A 42 -7.84 -4.62 -0.60
N PRO A 43 -7.70 -5.78 -1.29
CA PRO A 43 -8.78 -6.79 -1.41
C PRO A 43 -8.93 -7.67 -0.15
N VAL A 44 -8.92 -7.06 1.03
CA VAL A 44 -8.95 -7.77 2.33
C VAL A 44 -10.24 -8.57 2.51
N GLU A 45 -11.37 -8.07 2.02
CA GLU A 45 -12.64 -8.78 2.14
C GLU A 45 -12.65 -10.09 1.35
N LEU A 46 -12.04 -10.12 0.14
CA LEU A 46 -11.85 -11.36 -0.62
C LEU A 46 -11.03 -12.40 0.14
N TRP A 47 -9.99 -11.95 0.87
CA TRP A 47 -9.15 -12.85 1.65
C TRP A 47 -9.83 -13.37 2.91
N LYS A 48 -10.76 -12.60 3.48
CA LYS A 48 -11.60 -13.01 4.61
C LYS A 48 -12.67 -14.01 4.16
N GLU A 49 -13.43 -13.68 3.12
CA GLU A 49 -14.50 -14.53 2.59
C GLU A 49 -13.98 -15.89 2.14
N SER A 50 -12.80 -15.93 1.51
CA SER A 50 -12.12 -17.18 1.14
C SER A 50 -11.50 -17.93 2.31
N GLY A 51 -11.42 -17.33 3.51
CA GLY A 51 -10.73 -17.87 4.67
C GLY A 51 -9.20 -17.85 4.56
N ALA A 52 -8.63 -17.33 3.47
CA ALA A 52 -7.19 -17.35 3.23
C ALA A 52 -6.40 -16.56 4.29
N LEU A 53 -6.91 -15.40 4.69
CA LEU A 53 -6.28 -14.57 5.71
C LEU A 53 -6.26 -15.28 7.08
N LYS A 54 -7.36 -15.91 7.47
CA LYS A 54 -7.47 -16.68 8.71
C LYS A 54 -6.49 -17.86 8.72
N GLN A 55 -6.49 -18.67 7.65
CA GLN A 55 -5.60 -19.82 7.52
C GLN A 55 -4.12 -19.41 7.58
N PHE A 56 -3.75 -18.28 7.00
CA PHE A 56 -2.39 -17.76 7.09
C PHE A 56 -1.98 -17.44 8.52
N TYR A 57 -2.81 -16.75 9.29
CA TYR A 57 -2.47 -16.43 10.68
C TYR A 57 -2.52 -17.63 11.63
N GLU A 58 -3.35 -18.65 11.33
CA GLU A 58 -3.42 -19.88 12.13
C GLU A 58 -2.22 -20.80 11.89
N ASP A 59 -1.71 -20.87 10.67
CA ASP A 59 -0.56 -21.73 10.31
C ASP A 59 0.34 -21.02 9.27
N PRO A 60 1.13 -20.02 9.71
CA PRO A 60 2.01 -19.28 8.80
C PRO A 60 3.02 -20.18 8.08
N SER A 61 3.57 -21.20 8.77
CA SER A 61 4.59 -22.09 8.22
C SER A 61 4.13 -22.85 6.98
N ARG A 62 2.83 -23.15 6.91
CA ARG A 62 2.23 -23.87 5.78
C ARG A 62 1.57 -22.94 4.75
N ARG A 63 1.14 -21.76 5.17
CA ARG A 63 0.24 -20.91 4.39
C ARG A 63 0.84 -19.60 3.92
N ALA A 64 2.02 -19.23 4.40
CA ALA A 64 2.61 -17.93 4.09
C ALA A 64 2.82 -17.73 2.58
N TYR A 65 3.49 -18.65 1.90
CA TYR A 65 3.73 -18.57 0.47
C TYR A 65 2.43 -18.50 -0.33
N GLN A 66 1.49 -19.41 -0.04
CA GLN A 66 0.19 -19.44 -0.70
C GLN A 66 -0.58 -18.12 -0.52
N PHE A 67 -0.58 -17.58 0.70
CA PHE A 67 -1.29 -16.34 1.00
C PHE A 67 -0.62 -15.13 0.33
N GLN A 68 0.70 -15.00 0.41
CA GLN A 68 1.40 -13.87 -0.19
C GLN A 68 1.29 -13.87 -1.72
N THR A 69 1.44 -15.03 -2.36
CA THR A 69 1.24 -15.17 -3.81
C THR A 69 -0.19 -14.81 -4.21
N ARG A 70 -1.19 -15.25 -3.42
CA ARG A 70 -2.60 -14.87 -3.65
C ARG A 70 -2.84 -13.39 -3.47
N ALA A 71 -2.32 -12.79 -2.40
CA ALA A 71 -2.48 -11.36 -2.11
C ALA A 71 -1.87 -10.50 -3.23
N PHE A 72 -0.69 -10.88 -3.68
CA PHE A 72 -0.02 -10.24 -4.81
C PHE A 72 -0.85 -10.34 -6.11
N HIS A 73 -1.31 -11.55 -6.46
CA HIS A 73 -2.14 -11.78 -7.65
C HIS A 73 -3.43 -10.94 -7.61
N ASP A 74 -4.15 -10.95 -6.49
CA ASP A 74 -5.41 -10.22 -6.35
C ASP A 74 -5.18 -8.72 -6.47
N ARG A 75 -4.07 -8.19 -5.92
CA ARG A 75 -3.68 -6.79 -6.05
C ARG A 75 -3.38 -6.41 -7.51
N VAL A 76 -2.56 -7.21 -8.20
CA VAL A 76 -2.29 -7.02 -9.64
C VAL A 76 -3.59 -6.97 -10.43
N LYS A 77 -4.47 -7.95 -10.21
CA LYS A 77 -5.77 -8.03 -10.88
C LYS A 77 -6.61 -6.78 -10.67
N MET A 78 -6.80 -6.36 -9.42
CA MET A 78 -7.59 -5.16 -9.09
C MET A 78 -7.03 -3.89 -9.70
N VAL A 79 -5.70 -3.74 -9.67
CA VAL A 79 -5.03 -2.60 -10.32
C VAL A 79 -5.32 -2.57 -11.81
N LEU A 80 -5.15 -3.69 -12.51
CA LEU A 80 -5.37 -3.78 -13.96
C LEU A 80 -6.83 -3.56 -14.33
N GLU A 81 -7.78 -4.12 -13.59
CA GLU A 81 -9.21 -3.92 -13.81
C GLU A 81 -9.61 -2.46 -13.62
N ARG A 82 -9.16 -1.83 -12.52
CA ARG A 82 -9.46 -0.43 -12.25
C ARG A 82 -8.81 0.50 -13.29
N PHE A 83 -7.57 0.19 -13.65
CA PHE A 83 -6.87 0.96 -14.67
C PHE A 83 -7.59 0.89 -16.02
N ARG A 84 -7.97 -0.30 -16.49
CA ARG A 84 -8.72 -0.46 -17.76
C ARG A 84 -10.03 0.31 -17.75
N ALA A 85 -10.72 0.35 -16.61
CA ALA A 85 -12.02 1.03 -16.49
C ALA A 85 -11.91 2.55 -16.51
N TYR A 86 -10.81 3.13 -16.02
CA TYR A 86 -10.73 4.57 -15.74
C TYR A 86 -9.55 5.31 -16.37
N LYS A 87 -8.63 4.65 -17.11
CA LYS A 87 -7.41 5.26 -17.65
C LYS A 87 -7.65 6.46 -18.58
N ASP A 88 -8.82 6.53 -19.20
CA ASP A 88 -9.19 7.59 -20.14
C ASP A 88 -10.05 8.69 -19.49
N THR A 89 -10.43 8.54 -18.21
CA THR A 89 -11.35 9.47 -17.53
C THR A 89 -10.84 9.96 -16.17
N ALA A 90 -10.01 9.17 -15.46
CA ALA A 90 -9.51 9.58 -14.16
C ALA A 90 -8.35 10.57 -14.26
N ASP A 91 -8.38 11.60 -13.42
CA ASP A 91 -7.27 12.53 -13.22
C ASP A 91 -6.24 11.95 -12.24
N VAL A 92 -6.69 11.06 -11.33
CA VAL A 92 -5.82 10.42 -10.33
C VAL A 92 -6.29 9.02 -9.96
N PHE A 93 -5.31 8.11 -9.88
CA PHE A 93 -5.47 6.79 -9.27
C PHE A 93 -4.89 6.82 -7.87
N ILE A 94 -5.65 6.36 -6.87
CA ILE A 94 -5.19 6.16 -5.51
C ILE A 94 -5.18 4.67 -5.23
N LEU A 95 -4.02 4.14 -4.89
CA LEU A 95 -3.83 2.74 -4.54
C LEU A 95 -3.63 2.60 -3.03
N GLU A 96 -4.42 1.74 -2.38
CA GLU A 96 -4.10 1.30 -1.03
C GLU A 96 -3.08 0.17 -1.11
N ARG A 97 -1.83 0.45 -0.75
CA ARG A 97 -0.63 -0.35 -1.00
C ARG A 97 -0.31 -0.51 -2.49
N SER A 98 0.80 -1.15 -2.76
CA SER A 98 1.24 -1.42 -4.13
C SER A 98 2.02 -2.72 -4.19
N ILE A 99 2.23 -3.22 -5.40
CA ILE A 99 3.12 -4.36 -5.64
C ILE A 99 4.56 -4.08 -5.19
N PHE A 100 4.98 -2.81 -5.18
CA PHE A 100 6.34 -2.41 -4.77
C PHE A 100 6.56 -2.54 -3.25
N THR A 101 5.51 -2.59 -2.47
CA THR A 101 5.55 -2.78 -1.01
C THR A 101 5.07 -4.17 -0.58
N ASP A 102 4.45 -4.95 -1.46
CA ASP A 102 4.12 -6.36 -1.18
C ASP A 102 5.37 -7.20 -0.92
N VAL A 103 6.45 -6.92 -1.64
CA VAL A 103 7.74 -7.60 -1.46
C VAL A 103 8.26 -7.49 -0.02
N LEU A 104 7.95 -6.41 0.70
CA LEU A 104 8.39 -6.23 2.09
C LEU A 104 7.83 -7.32 3.03
N PHE A 105 6.62 -7.77 2.77
CA PHE A 105 6.00 -8.87 3.53
C PHE A 105 6.66 -10.21 3.20
N MET A 106 6.92 -10.45 1.93
CA MET A 106 7.60 -11.66 1.48
C MET A 106 9.03 -11.74 2.03
N GLU A 107 9.79 -10.62 1.98
CA GLU A 107 11.12 -10.53 2.58
C GLU A 107 11.11 -10.85 4.08
N MET A 108 10.14 -10.33 4.85
CA MET A 108 10.02 -10.61 6.28
C MET A 108 9.80 -12.09 6.55
N LEU A 109 8.92 -12.73 5.79
CA LEU A 109 8.61 -14.15 5.94
C LEU A 109 9.79 -15.05 5.55
N HIS A 110 10.56 -14.65 4.55
CA HIS A 110 11.80 -15.32 4.16
C HIS A 110 12.89 -15.14 5.24
N GLU A 111 13.14 -13.92 5.72
CA GLU A 111 14.12 -13.63 6.77
C GLU A 111 13.81 -14.34 8.10
N SER A 112 12.52 -14.57 8.39
CA SER A 112 12.09 -15.34 9.57
C SER A 112 12.16 -16.86 9.38
N GLY A 113 12.53 -17.34 8.17
CA GLY A 113 12.53 -18.77 7.83
C GLY A 113 11.14 -19.38 7.67
N THR A 114 10.08 -18.56 7.61
CA THR A 114 8.70 -19.02 7.38
C THR A 114 8.48 -19.43 5.92
N ILE A 115 9.16 -18.79 5.00
CA ILE A 115 9.20 -19.08 3.57
C ILE A 115 10.63 -19.51 3.22
N ASP A 116 10.78 -20.59 2.47
CA ASP A 116 12.08 -21.08 2.06
C ASP A 116 12.66 -20.31 0.85
N GLU A 117 13.94 -20.58 0.52
CA GLU A 117 14.66 -19.91 -0.57
C GLU A 117 14.02 -20.17 -1.93
N THR A 118 13.44 -21.35 -2.17
CA THR A 118 12.80 -21.70 -3.44
C THR A 118 11.51 -20.90 -3.61
N GLU A 119 10.66 -20.91 -2.59
CA GLU A 119 9.40 -20.14 -2.55
C GLU A 119 9.66 -18.64 -2.71
N TYR A 120 10.69 -18.13 -2.03
CA TYR A 120 11.07 -16.71 -2.13
C TYR A 120 11.52 -16.35 -3.55
N ARG A 121 12.34 -17.18 -4.18
CA ARG A 121 12.84 -16.98 -5.55
C ARG A 121 11.71 -17.02 -6.58
N ASP A 122 10.82 -17.99 -6.48
CA ASP A 122 9.65 -18.11 -7.35
C ASP A 122 8.75 -16.87 -7.25
N TYR A 123 8.54 -16.35 -6.02
CA TYR A 123 7.78 -15.11 -5.83
C TYR A 123 8.51 -13.91 -6.46
N MET A 124 9.82 -13.77 -6.28
CA MET A 124 10.58 -12.65 -6.82
C MET A 124 10.60 -12.62 -8.34
N ASP A 125 10.59 -13.79 -9.00
CA ASP A 125 10.47 -13.90 -10.46
C ASP A 125 9.11 -13.39 -10.93
N LEU A 126 8.02 -13.81 -10.27
CA LEU A 126 6.66 -13.30 -10.53
C LEU A 126 6.57 -11.79 -10.27
N TRP A 127 7.12 -11.32 -9.15
CA TRP A 127 7.11 -9.90 -8.80
C TRP A 127 7.86 -9.05 -9.83
N THR A 128 9.03 -9.50 -10.26
CA THR A 128 9.85 -8.82 -11.28
C THR A 128 9.10 -8.72 -12.60
N MET A 129 8.51 -9.84 -13.06
CA MET A 129 7.71 -9.86 -14.28
C MET A 129 6.56 -8.86 -14.21
N TRP A 130 5.77 -8.89 -13.14
CA TRP A 130 4.61 -8.02 -13.01
C TRP A 130 4.95 -6.56 -12.77
N SER A 131 6.03 -6.26 -12.03
CA SER A 131 6.47 -4.87 -11.85
C SER A 131 6.82 -4.20 -13.19
N ASN A 132 7.43 -4.96 -14.11
CA ASN A 132 7.74 -4.49 -15.47
C ASN A 132 6.47 -4.34 -16.33
N LEU A 133 5.49 -5.25 -16.18
CA LEU A 133 4.24 -5.23 -16.95
C LEU A 133 3.19 -4.23 -16.44
N MET A 134 3.37 -3.62 -15.25
CA MET A 134 2.44 -2.60 -14.78
C MET A 134 2.34 -1.43 -15.75
N PRO A 135 1.11 -0.96 -16.08
CA PRO A 135 0.90 0.08 -17.08
C PRO A 135 1.36 1.49 -16.63
N PHE A 136 1.81 1.63 -15.39
CA PHE A 136 2.26 2.89 -14.80
C PHE A 136 3.37 2.67 -13.76
N THR A 137 3.96 3.78 -13.36
CA THR A 137 4.79 3.91 -12.15
C THR A 137 4.09 4.86 -11.18
N PRO A 138 4.24 4.71 -9.85
CA PRO A 138 3.77 5.71 -8.91
C PRO A 138 4.42 7.08 -9.16
N ASP A 139 3.65 8.15 -9.00
CA ASP A 139 4.16 9.53 -9.00
C ASP A 139 4.50 10.00 -7.58
N LEU A 140 3.87 9.36 -6.59
CA LEU A 140 4.03 9.71 -5.18
C LEU A 140 3.69 8.51 -4.29
N PHE A 141 4.52 8.26 -3.29
CA PHE A 141 4.14 7.48 -2.11
C PHE A 141 3.72 8.40 -0.98
N VAL A 142 2.56 8.13 -0.40
CA VAL A 142 2.08 8.73 0.85
C VAL A 142 2.27 7.69 1.94
N TYR A 143 3.31 7.86 2.74
CA TYR A 143 3.65 6.94 3.82
C TYR A 143 3.00 7.39 5.13
N LEU A 144 1.97 6.65 5.57
CA LEU A 144 1.35 6.84 6.89
C LEU A 144 2.14 6.05 7.94
N ARG A 145 2.85 6.76 8.80
CA ARG A 145 3.79 6.21 9.78
C ARG A 145 3.30 6.44 11.21
N PRO A 146 2.37 5.63 11.74
CA PRO A 146 2.03 5.66 13.15
C PRO A 146 3.14 5.01 14.01
N PRO A 147 3.23 5.33 15.30
CA PRO A 147 3.89 4.46 16.27
C PRO A 147 3.24 3.06 16.28
N VAL A 148 4.05 2.01 16.50
CA VAL A 148 3.55 0.61 16.50
C VAL A 148 2.43 0.42 17.53
N GLU A 149 2.57 1.01 18.72
CA GLU A 149 1.57 0.94 19.79
C GLU A 149 0.21 1.51 19.34
N GLU A 150 0.23 2.59 18.57
CA GLU A 150 -0.99 3.21 18.05
C GLU A 150 -1.63 2.36 16.96
N ALA A 151 -0.83 1.78 16.07
CA ALA A 151 -1.31 0.84 15.06
C ALA A 151 -1.94 -0.40 15.72
N MET A 152 -1.31 -0.95 16.77
CA MET A 152 -1.82 -2.08 17.54
C MET A 152 -3.13 -1.74 18.29
N LYS A 153 -3.27 -0.52 18.83
CA LYS A 153 -4.55 -0.08 19.41
C LYS A 153 -5.66 -0.06 18.38
N ARG A 154 -5.38 0.47 17.18
CA ARG A 154 -6.36 0.52 16.08
C ARG A 154 -6.75 -0.88 15.60
N LEU A 155 -5.80 -1.81 15.52
CA LEU A 155 -6.04 -3.22 15.20
C LEU A 155 -7.02 -3.86 16.21
N ARG A 156 -6.71 -3.74 17.50
CA ARG A 156 -7.57 -4.27 18.57
C ARG A 156 -8.97 -3.66 18.56
N HIS A 157 -9.08 -2.33 18.34
CA HIS A 157 -10.37 -1.65 18.27
C HIS A 157 -11.20 -2.08 17.05
N ARG A 158 -10.54 -2.29 15.91
CA ARG A 158 -11.17 -2.77 14.68
C ARG A 158 -11.66 -4.21 14.79
N ASN A 159 -10.97 -5.03 15.58
CA ASN A 159 -11.29 -6.44 15.88
C ASN A 159 -11.68 -7.25 14.63
N ARG A 160 -10.87 -7.12 13.57
CA ARG A 160 -11.12 -7.83 12.31
C ARG A 160 -10.72 -9.30 12.44
N ASP A 161 -11.63 -10.21 12.03
CA ASP A 161 -11.34 -11.64 12.00
C ASP A 161 -10.06 -11.95 11.21
N GLY A 162 -9.21 -12.81 11.76
CA GLY A 162 -7.92 -13.19 11.19
C GLY A 162 -6.75 -12.28 11.59
N GLU A 163 -6.97 -11.07 12.11
CA GLU A 163 -5.87 -10.17 12.53
C GLU A 163 -5.40 -10.38 13.98
N ALA A 164 -6.04 -11.27 14.73
CA ALA A 164 -5.63 -11.60 16.12
C ALA A 164 -4.20 -12.15 16.21
N GLY A 165 -3.67 -12.73 15.13
CA GLY A 165 -2.30 -13.25 15.03
C GLY A 165 -1.22 -12.18 14.78
N VAL A 166 -1.58 -10.93 14.53
CA VAL A 166 -0.61 -9.85 14.28
C VAL A 166 0.06 -9.44 15.60
N SER A 167 1.31 -9.86 15.80
CA SER A 167 2.08 -9.50 16.99
C SER A 167 2.70 -8.11 16.90
N GLN A 168 3.05 -7.52 18.06
CA GLN A 168 3.78 -6.26 18.11
C GLN A 168 5.19 -6.39 17.51
N ALA A 169 5.84 -7.55 17.67
CA ALA A 169 7.14 -7.84 17.08
C ALA A 169 7.05 -7.80 15.54
N TYR A 170 6.06 -8.50 14.96
CA TYR A 170 5.79 -8.47 13.52
C TYR A 170 5.58 -7.04 12.99
N GLN A 171 4.76 -6.24 13.68
CA GLN A 171 4.52 -4.85 13.29
C GLN A 171 5.77 -3.98 13.40
N THR A 172 6.64 -4.25 14.39
CA THR A 172 7.91 -3.53 14.55
C THR A 172 8.85 -3.83 13.38
N ASP A 173 8.94 -5.08 12.96
CA ASP A 173 9.80 -5.47 11.84
C ASP A 173 9.22 -4.97 10.51
N LEU A 174 7.91 -5.02 10.34
CA LEU A 174 7.24 -4.43 9.19
C LEU A 174 7.46 -2.90 9.12
N LEU A 175 7.44 -2.20 10.26
CA LEU A 175 7.76 -0.77 10.31
C LEU A 175 9.20 -0.49 9.86
N LYS A 176 10.17 -1.27 10.32
CA LYS A 176 11.57 -1.15 9.90
C LYS A 176 11.72 -1.32 8.38
N LYS A 177 11.02 -2.31 7.78
CA LYS A 177 11.02 -2.52 6.34
C LYS A 177 10.43 -1.33 5.59
N HIS A 178 9.28 -0.82 6.05
CA HIS A 178 8.68 0.38 5.48
C HIS A 178 9.57 1.61 5.63
N ASP A 179 10.20 1.80 6.81
CA ASP A 179 11.13 2.91 7.03
C ASP A 179 12.36 2.84 6.12
N LYS A 180 12.88 1.64 5.86
CA LYS A 180 13.98 1.44 4.91
C LYS A 180 13.57 1.82 3.48
N PHE A 181 12.37 1.48 3.06
CA PHE A 181 11.87 1.72 1.70
C PHE A 181 11.26 3.11 1.53
N LEU A 182 10.47 3.61 2.50
CA LEU A 182 9.69 4.85 2.43
C LEU A 182 10.09 5.92 3.46
N GLY A 183 11.14 5.70 4.24
CA GLY A 183 11.55 6.63 5.32
C GLY A 183 12.27 7.88 4.84
N HIS A 184 12.62 7.97 3.58
CA HIS A 184 13.32 9.09 2.95
C HIS A 184 12.36 9.94 2.12
N SER A 185 12.85 11.07 1.60
CA SER A 185 12.05 11.94 0.71
C SER A 185 11.77 11.34 -0.67
N HIS A 186 12.54 10.33 -1.04
CA HIS A 186 12.37 9.57 -2.28
C HIS A 186 12.69 8.10 -2.01
N THR A 187 12.05 7.23 -2.78
CA THR A 187 12.39 5.81 -2.90
C THR A 187 12.75 5.49 -4.34
N VAL A 188 13.45 4.37 -4.54
CA VAL A 188 13.81 3.89 -5.87
C VAL A 188 13.00 2.63 -6.16
N ILE A 189 12.35 2.60 -7.31
CA ILE A 189 11.74 1.39 -7.87
C ILE A 189 12.47 1.02 -9.15
N ILE A 190 12.54 -0.28 -9.45
CA ILE A 190 13.15 -0.78 -10.68
C ILE A 190 12.04 -1.24 -11.62
N LYS A 191 12.07 -0.73 -12.85
CA LYS A 191 11.16 -1.14 -13.91
C LYS A 191 11.92 -1.23 -15.25
N ASP A 192 11.78 -2.35 -15.92
CA ASP A 192 12.52 -2.64 -17.17
C ASP A 192 14.03 -2.43 -17.05
N GLY A 193 14.60 -2.74 -15.88
CA GLY A 193 16.02 -2.54 -15.57
C GLY A 193 16.42 -1.09 -15.31
N VAL A 194 15.47 -0.15 -15.28
CA VAL A 194 15.72 1.28 -15.03
C VAL A 194 15.33 1.64 -13.61
N GLU A 195 16.24 2.31 -12.91
CA GLU A 195 15.95 2.92 -11.60
C GLU A 195 15.12 4.18 -11.75
N ILE A 196 13.97 4.21 -11.11
CA ILE A 196 13.04 5.34 -11.10
C ILE A 196 12.94 5.88 -9.68
N SER A 197 13.36 7.12 -9.50
CA SER A 197 13.22 7.82 -8.21
C SER A 197 11.80 8.34 -8.06
N VAL A 198 11.11 7.89 -7.03
CA VAL A 198 9.72 8.28 -6.73
C VAL A 198 9.67 9.09 -5.43
N PRO A 199 9.06 10.27 -5.43
CA PRO A 199 8.87 11.07 -4.21
C PRO A 199 8.08 10.33 -3.12
N VAL A 200 8.45 10.59 -1.86
CA VAL A 200 7.74 10.06 -0.69
C VAL A 200 7.33 11.21 0.24
N MET A 201 6.06 11.24 0.61
CA MET A 201 5.54 12.09 1.67
C MET A 201 5.25 11.24 2.91
N CYS A 202 6.15 11.31 3.88
CA CYS A 202 5.97 10.63 5.17
C CYS A 202 5.12 11.50 6.11
N PHE A 203 4.07 10.90 6.67
CA PHE A 203 3.19 11.53 7.66
C PHE A 203 3.17 10.71 8.94
N THR A 204 3.71 11.27 10.03
CA THR A 204 3.59 10.68 11.37
C THR A 204 2.15 10.81 11.85
N THR A 205 1.44 9.69 11.95
CA THR A 205 0.00 9.63 12.27
C THR A 205 -0.25 9.19 13.72
N SER A 206 0.44 9.82 14.69
CA SER A 206 0.25 9.58 16.13
C SER A 206 -1.09 10.11 16.66
N LYS A 207 -1.65 11.13 16.01
CA LYS A 207 -2.96 11.72 16.35
C LYS A 207 -4.01 11.23 15.35
N ASN A 208 -5.27 11.19 15.83
CA ASN A 208 -6.38 10.88 14.95
C ASN A 208 -6.61 12.02 13.96
N PHE A 209 -6.22 11.83 12.71
CA PHE A 209 -6.40 12.81 11.64
C PHE A 209 -7.86 12.93 11.17
N ILE A 210 -8.73 11.97 11.52
CA ILE A 210 -10.16 12.02 11.17
C ILE A 210 -10.89 13.08 12.00
N THR A 211 -10.54 13.19 13.30
CA THR A 211 -11.19 14.13 14.22
C THR A 211 -10.58 15.52 14.17
N ASN A 212 -9.52 15.72 13.39
CA ASN A 212 -8.85 17.01 13.24
C ASN A 212 -8.79 17.42 11.76
N GLU A 213 -9.86 18.05 11.29
CA GLU A 213 -10.00 18.51 9.90
C GLU A 213 -8.82 19.36 9.42
N ARG A 214 -8.26 20.25 10.28
CA ARG A 214 -7.09 21.05 9.89
C ARG A 214 -5.87 20.20 9.58
N VAL A 215 -5.70 19.07 10.27
CA VAL A 215 -4.59 18.15 10.00
C VAL A 215 -4.86 17.38 8.71
N SER A 216 -6.06 16.82 8.52
CA SER A 216 -6.41 16.10 7.30
C SER A 216 -6.33 16.99 6.06
N ASP A 217 -6.86 18.22 6.12
CA ASP A 217 -6.80 19.18 5.02
C ASP A 217 -5.37 19.56 4.65
N LYS A 218 -4.51 19.76 5.66
CA LYS A 218 -3.09 20.05 5.42
C LYS A 218 -2.38 18.87 4.74
N LEU A 219 -2.69 17.64 5.13
CA LEU A 219 -2.13 16.45 4.48
C LEU A 219 -2.61 16.33 3.04
N CYS A 220 -3.92 16.44 2.82
CA CYS A 220 -4.54 16.34 1.48
C CYS A 220 -4.06 17.44 0.55
N SER A 221 -3.98 18.68 1.02
CA SER A 221 -3.47 19.84 0.27
C SER A 221 -2.00 19.65 -0.16
N ARG A 222 -1.16 19.05 0.68
CA ARG A 222 0.23 18.73 0.31
C ARG A 222 0.29 17.68 -0.81
N VAL A 223 -0.55 16.63 -0.73
CA VAL A 223 -0.65 15.61 -1.78
C VAL A 223 -1.11 16.24 -3.09
N HIS A 224 -2.18 17.03 -3.06
CA HIS A 224 -2.70 17.73 -4.24
C HIS A 224 -1.67 18.71 -4.85
N GLY A 225 -0.98 19.48 -4.00
CA GLY A 225 0.07 20.41 -4.46
C GLY A 225 1.27 19.72 -5.11
N HIS A 226 1.50 18.42 -4.84
CA HIS A 226 2.50 17.64 -5.55
C HIS A 226 2.07 17.28 -6.97
N MET A 227 0.80 16.89 -7.15
CA MET A 227 0.23 16.54 -8.45
C MET A 227 0.31 17.72 -9.44
N THR A 228 -0.04 18.91 -8.97
CA THR A 228 -0.05 20.13 -9.82
C THR A 228 1.34 20.59 -10.24
N LYS A 229 2.39 20.28 -9.47
CA LYS A 229 3.79 20.59 -9.85
C LYS A 229 4.37 19.62 -10.87
N ALA A 230 3.89 18.38 -10.90
CA ALA A 230 4.35 17.38 -11.86
C ALA A 230 3.72 17.59 -13.26
N ALA A 231 2.68 18.40 -13.39
CA ALA A 231 1.97 18.69 -14.63
C ALA A 231 2.54 19.91 -15.40
N CYS A 232 3.46 20.67 -14.79
CA CYS A 232 4.16 21.81 -15.40
C CYS A 232 5.55 21.40 -15.86
#